data_9f91fe0b7e7885404bba139406d2948e
#
_entry.id   9f91fe0b7e7885404bba139406d2948e
#
_cell.length_a   1.000
_cell.length_b   1.000
_cell.length_c   1.000
_cell.angle_alpha   90.00
_cell.angle_beta   90.00
_cell.angle_gamma   90.00
#
_symmetry.space_group_name_H-M   'P 1'
#
loop_
_entity.id
_entity.type
_entity.pdbx_description
1 polymer ?
#
loop_
_entity_poly.entity_id
_entity_poly.type
_entity_poly.pdbx_seq_one_letter_code
_entity_poly.pdbx_strand_id
1 'polypeptide(L)'
;MPLTRISGFLCCTALALTLAGAAQGSLEVGVTEDAGKASDGGAAFFASLTDIGLTANRVSIPWDAANPSVIQSQAEIESWIPQAQAAHTRIIFAVSPMDARGMTNSPVAVPRFVEFVQHLAQTFPTVKDYVIGNEPNQPRFWLPQFDPAGKALSAAAYLPFLAQSYDALKAVDPAITVIGIGLSPRGNDLPNATSNASRSPVRFLRDLGAAYRASKRTKPLMDELAFHPYPSTSRDSVTTGYVWPNAGMPNLDRIKQAVWDAFHGTAQTPFAEPGKTFAKPLLFDLDEVGWQVGVLPALAALYSGVENGPTTDEATQAQIYGDLIKQAACDPTVRLLNFFHLEDELDLKTWQSGLIRADGSHRPSYDAVKAMIALTHGNCQAPIKAWAHATGVVSPFASWGKLSKPLKSNRARWSFLVRAGEEATFRAGIFKAGPPKAVLGRRLATGRPKPVLSATGTIKAKGRVVYFPIRKLKPGKYVYAIRMVSTMNPQRITVLTSKTFRVGASRR
;
A
#
# COMPACT_ATOMS: atom_id res chain seq x y z
N MET A 1 -54.93 8.45 -62.79
CA MET A 1 -54.26 7.49 -61.92
C MET A 1 -52.99 8.15 -61.44
N PRO A 2 -52.88 8.57 -60.15
CA PRO A 2 -51.61 9.11 -59.59
C PRO A 2 -50.87 8.01 -58.78
N LEU A 3 -49.60 7.95 -59.05
CA LEU A 3 -48.62 7.13 -58.32
C LEU A 3 -48.27 7.75 -56.92
N THR A 4 -48.57 6.97 -55.87
CA THR A 4 -48.21 7.30 -54.54
C THR A 4 -46.76 6.91 -54.25
N ARG A 5 -45.93 7.88 -53.90
CA ARG A 5 -44.56 7.66 -53.37
C ARG A 5 -44.64 7.34 -51.89
N ILE A 6 -44.12 6.18 -51.49
CA ILE A 6 -43.91 5.78 -50.06
C ILE A 6 -42.50 6.21 -49.70
N SER A 7 -42.40 7.20 -48.81
CA SER A 7 -41.13 7.62 -48.17
C SER A 7 -40.92 6.77 -46.96
N GLY A 8 -39.96 5.87 -47.02
CA GLY A 8 -39.54 5.09 -45.87
C GLY A 8 -38.64 5.93 -44.94
N PHE A 9 -39.11 6.17 -43.70
CA PHE A 9 -38.28 6.70 -42.62
C PHE A 9 -37.40 5.59 -42.04
N LEU A 10 -36.09 5.66 -42.26
CA LEU A 10 -35.13 4.86 -41.50
C LEU A 10 -34.96 5.47 -40.10
N CYS A 11 -35.54 4.79 -39.12
CA CYS A 11 -35.31 5.13 -37.70
C CYS A 11 -33.99 4.48 -37.27
N CYS A 12 -32.90 5.29 -37.20
CA CYS A 12 -31.64 4.87 -36.59
C CYS A 12 -31.81 4.87 -35.10
N THR A 13 -32.13 3.71 -34.51
CA THR A 13 -32.03 3.49 -33.09
C THR A 13 -30.53 3.38 -32.73
N ALA A 14 -29.98 4.46 -32.17
CA ALA A 14 -28.67 4.44 -31.51
C ALA A 14 -28.78 3.55 -30.26
N LEU A 15 -28.23 2.34 -30.33
CA LEU A 15 -28.05 1.47 -29.17
C LEU A 15 -26.96 2.09 -28.31
N ALA A 16 -27.34 2.82 -27.26
CA ALA A 16 -26.43 3.23 -26.21
C ALA A 16 -26.02 1.97 -25.44
N LEU A 17 -24.86 1.43 -25.76
CA LEU A 17 -24.18 0.45 -24.90
C LEU A 17 -23.82 1.16 -23.60
N THR A 18 -24.69 1.08 -22.61
CA THR A 18 -24.31 1.30 -21.21
C THR A 18 -23.34 0.19 -20.84
N LEU A 19 -22.07 0.52 -20.78
CA LEU A 19 -21.08 -0.28 -20.08
C LEU A 19 -21.55 -0.39 -18.62
N ALA A 20 -22.25 -1.48 -18.31
CA ALA A 20 -22.47 -1.85 -16.91
C ALA A 20 -21.08 -2.13 -16.32
N GLY A 21 -20.47 -1.10 -15.71
CA GLY A 21 -19.38 -1.30 -14.77
C GLY A 21 -19.90 -2.28 -13.72
N ALA A 22 -19.12 -3.32 -13.39
CA ALA A 22 -19.42 -4.16 -12.26
C ALA A 22 -19.77 -3.23 -11.10
N ALA A 23 -20.92 -3.45 -10.46
CA ALA A 23 -21.34 -2.66 -9.32
C ALA A 23 -20.22 -2.77 -8.28
N GLN A 24 -19.53 -1.66 -8.08
CA GLN A 24 -18.49 -1.55 -7.08
C GLN A 24 -19.21 -1.61 -5.74
N GLY A 25 -18.79 -2.54 -4.86
CA GLY A 25 -19.29 -2.55 -3.49
C GLY A 25 -19.03 -1.18 -2.85
N SER A 26 -19.98 -0.67 -2.09
CA SER A 26 -19.79 0.52 -1.27
C SER A 26 -18.65 0.28 -0.27
N LEU A 27 -17.88 1.33 0.06
CA LEU A 27 -16.87 1.29 1.10
C LEU A 27 -17.52 0.86 2.43
N GLU A 28 -16.99 -0.17 3.06
CA GLU A 28 -17.28 -0.49 4.46
C GLU A 28 -16.42 0.40 5.36
N VAL A 29 -16.99 0.87 6.47
CA VAL A 29 -16.25 1.62 7.50
C VAL A 29 -16.40 0.88 8.82
N GLY A 30 -15.30 0.70 9.53
CA GLY A 30 -15.27 -0.02 10.79
C GLY A 30 -14.17 0.48 11.74
N VAL A 31 -13.85 -0.38 12.71
CA VAL A 31 -12.78 -0.15 13.68
C VAL A 31 -11.87 -1.36 13.80
N THR A 32 -10.65 -1.13 14.22
CA THR A 32 -9.77 -2.16 14.78
C THR A 32 -9.76 -1.96 16.28
N GLU A 33 -10.43 -2.88 16.99
CA GLU A 33 -10.70 -2.73 18.42
C GLU A 33 -10.86 -4.08 19.10
N ASP A 34 -10.24 -4.21 20.26
CA ASP A 34 -10.34 -5.39 21.12
C ASP A 34 -11.28 -5.18 22.32
N ALA A 35 -11.75 -3.95 22.57
CA ALA A 35 -12.62 -3.60 23.70
C ALA A 35 -13.98 -4.34 23.68
N GLY A 36 -14.42 -4.82 22.50
CA GLY A 36 -15.62 -5.67 22.38
C GLY A 36 -15.55 -6.97 23.16
N LYS A 37 -14.38 -7.36 23.69
CA LYS A 37 -14.19 -8.51 24.59
C LYS A 37 -14.59 -8.20 26.04
N ALA A 38 -15.38 -7.15 26.28
CA ALA A 38 -15.77 -6.73 27.60
C ALA A 38 -16.76 -7.70 28.27
N SER A 39 -16.87 -7.61 29.61
CA SER A 39 -17.66 -8.51 30.46
C SER A 39 -19.16 -8.51 30.22
N ASP A 40 -19.71 -7.51 29.51
CA ASP A 40 -21.13 -7.42 29.13
C ASP A 40 -21.47 -8.20 27.82
N GLY A 41 -20.57 -9.01 27.33
CA GLY A 41 -20.70 -9.69 26.02
C GLY A 41 -20.62 -8.73 24.83
N GLY A 42 -20.08 -7.51 25.04
CA GLY A 42 -19.90 -6.52 23.98
C GLY A 42 -21.14 -5.73 23.59
N ALA A 43 -22.25 -5.82 24.32
CA ALA A 43 -23.53 -5.19 23.96
C ALA A 43 -23.39 -3.66 23.78
N ALA A 44 -22.75 -2.97 24.72
CA ALA A 44 -22.52 -1.52 24.65
C ALA A 44 -21.59 -1.15 23.49
N PHE A 45 -20.55 -1.97 23.25
CA PHE A 45 -19.62 -1.79 22.15
C PHE A 45 -20.33 -1.87 20.78
N PHE A 46 -21.11 -2.93 20.52
CA PHE A 46 -21.81 -3.08 19.25
C PHE A 46 -22.94 -2.08 19.07
N ALA A 47 -23.57 -1.62 20.17
CA ALA A 47 -24.51 -0.50 20.11
C ALA A 47 -23.84 0.79 19.63
N SER A 48 -22.63 1.10 20.11
CA SER A 48 -21.84 2.25 19.65
C SER A 48 -21.48 2.13 18.16
N LEU A 49 -21.06 0.95 17.69
CA LEU A 49 -20.79 0.73 16.27
C LEU A 49 -22.04 1.00 15.42
N THR A 50 -23.19 0.47 15.85
CA THR A 50 -24.47 0.65 15.17
C THR A 50 -24.89 2.12 15.13
N ASP A 51 -24.72 2.86 16.25
CA ASP A 51 -25.06 4.28 16.33
C ASP A 51 -24.23 5.12 15.34
N ILE A 52 -22.94 4.85 15.22
CA ILE A 52 -22.06 5.54 14.28
C ILE A 52 -22.36 5.10 12.84
N GLY A 53 -22.86 3.90 12.61
CA GLY A 53 -23.01 3.26 11.30
C GLY A 53 -21.76 2.48 10.84
N LEU A 54 -20.93 2.06 11.80
CA LEU A 54 -19.77 1.22 11.54
C LEU A 54 -20.23 -0.23 11.35
N THR A 55 -19.74 -0.92 10.33
CA THR A 55 -20.21 -2.25 9.93
C THR A 55 -19.15 -3.34 10.05
N ALA A 56 -17.93 -3.00 10.49
CA ALA A 56 -16.85 -3.96 10.64
C ALA A 56 -16.06 -3.74 11.94
N ASN A 57 -15.57 -4.85 12.52
CA ASN A 57 -14.59 -4.82 13.60
C ASN A 57 -13.50 -5.84 13.35
N ARG A 58 -12.24 -5.39 13.30
CA ARG A 58 -11.05 -6.23 13.28
C ARG A 58 -10.59 -6.48 14.72
N VAL A 59 -10.50 -7.75 15.07
CA VAL A 59 -10.16 -8.22 16.42
C VAL A 59 -8.85 -8.98 16.40
N SER A 60 -7.94 -8.68 17.31
CA SER A 60 -6.65 -9.36 17.42
C SER A 60 -6.82 -10.76 18.03
N ILE A 61 -6.28 -11.76 17.36
CA ILE A 61 -6.20 -13.14 17.84
C ILE A 61 -4.72 -13.52 17.95
N PRO A 62 -4.13 -13.34 19.14
CA PRO A 62 -2.71 -13.63 19.34
C PRO A 62 -2.47 -15.16 19.38
N TRP A 63 -1.46 -15.62 18.62
CA TRP A 63 -1.00 -16.99 18.67
C TRP A 63 0.26 -17.13 19.52
N ASP A 64 0.21 -18.01 20.52
CA ASP A 64 1.33 -18.33 21.38
C ASP A 64 2.02 -19.61 20.92
N ALA A 65 3.30 -19.50 20.50
CA ALA A 65 4.11 -20.66 20.09
C ALA A 65 4.36 -21.67 21.22
N ALA A 66 4.26 -21.25 22.50
CA ALA A 66 4.39 -22.13 23.66
C ALA A 66 3.10 -22.94 23.91
N ASN A 67 1.93 -22.38 23.55
CA ASN A 67 0.62 -22.98 23.68
C ASN A 67 -0.14 -22.97 22.35
N PRO A 68 0.35 -23.65 21.32
CA PRO A 68 -0.02 -23.41 19.93
C PRO A 68 -1.45 -23.80 19.55
N SER A 69 -2.17 -24.55 20.38
CA SER A 69 -3.56 -24.97 20.17
C SER A 69 -4.56 -24.12 20.97
N VAL A 70 -4.09 -23.22 21.84
CA VAL A 70 -4.97 -22.45 22.74
C VAL A 70 -5.45 -21.17 22.04
N ILE A 71 -6.76 -21.04 21.88
CA ILE A 71 -7.40 -19.80 21.45
C ILE A 71 -7.51 -18.88 22.67
N GLN A 72 -6.69 -17.81 22.66
CA GLN A 72 -6.72 -16.81 23.74
C GLN A 72 -8.08 -16.11 23.78
N SER A 73 -8.62 -15.93 25.00
CA SER A 73 -9.96 -15.32 25.21
C SER A 73 -11.10 -16.01 24.46
N GLN A 74 -11.06 -17.34 24.30
CA GLN A 74 -12.08 -18.05 23.54
C GLN A 74 -13.47 -17.83 24.12
N ALA A 75 -13.64 -17.93 25.44
CA ALA A 75 -14.94 -17.79 26.09
C ALA A 75 -15.51 -16.38 25.91
N GLU A 76 -14.67 -15.36 25.98
CA GLU A 76 -15.06 -13.97 25.73
C GLU A 76 -15.50 -13.81 24.26
N ILE A 77 -14.74 -14.36 23.29
CA ILE A 77 -15.10 -14.32 21.88
C ILE A 77 -16.45 -15.01 21.64
N GLU A 78 -16.68 -16.20 22.21
CA GLU A 78 -17.95 -16.92 22.14
C GLU A 78 -19.12 -16.10 22.69
N SER A 79 -18.88 -15.29 23.73
CA SER A 79 -19.92 -14.49 24.36
C SER A 79 -20.38 -13.30 23.52
N TRP A 80 -19.47 -12.64 22.77
CA TRP A 80 -19.82 -11.43 22.03
C TRP A 80 -20.12 -11.67 20.52
N ILE A 81 -19.75 -12.81 19.93
CA ILE A 81 -20.09 -13.10 18.52
C ILE A 81 -21.58 -13.00 18.22
N PRO A 82 -22.51 -13.49 19.08
CA PRO A 82 -23.95 -13.31 18.86
C PRO A 82 -24.37 -11.83 18.80
N GLN A 83 -23.76 -10.98 19.60
CA GLN A 83 -24.03 -9.53 19.60
C GLN A 83 -23.53 -8.87 18.31
N ALA A 84 -22.34 -9.25 17.83
CA ALA A 84 -21.84 -8.80 16.54
C ALA A 84 -22.79 -9.20 15.39
N GLN A 85 -23.31 -10.43 15.42
CA GLN A 85 -24.28 -10.92 14.42
C GLN A 85 -25.59 -10.13 14.47
N ALA A 86 -26.13 -9.89 15.67
CA ALA A 86 -27.34 -9.09 15.87
C ALA A 86 -27.17 -7.64 15.39
N ALA A 87 -25.98 -7.07 15.55
CA ALA A 87 -25.61 -5.75 15.07
C ALA A 87 -25.23 -5.71 13.57
N HIS A 88 -25.26 -6.85 12.88
CA HIS A 88 -24.77 -6.99 11.50
C HIS A 88 -23.34 -6.51 11.30
N THR A 89 -22.49 -6.63 12.33
CA THR A 89 -21.10 -6.27 12.28
C THR A 89 -20.26 -7.42 11.70
N ARG A 90 -19.53 -7.14 10.62
CA ARG A 90 -18.53 -8.03 10.03
C ARG A 90 -17.36 -8.17 10.99
N ILE A 91 -17.07 -9.38 11.44
CA ILE A 91 -15.94 -9.69 12.29
C ILE A 91 -14.75 -10.16 11.43
N ILE A 92 -13.60 -9.57 11.67
CA ILE A 92 -12.35 -9.90 11.00
C ILE A 92 -11.36 -10.34 12.07
N PHE A 93 -10.93 -11.59 12.04
CA PHE A 93 -9.88 -12.08 12.94
C PHE A 93 -8.49 -11.77 12.38
N ALA A 94 -7.73 -10.95 13.10
CA ALA A 94 -6.34 -10.68 12.79
C ALA A 94 -5.44 -11.62 13.60
N VAL A 95 -4.98 -12.68 12.95
CA VAL A 95 -4.23 -13.77 13.59
C VAL A 95 -2.73 -13.54 13.41
N SER A 96 -2.00 -13.35 14.51
CA SER A 96 -0.56 -13.09 14.46
C SER A 96 0.19 -13.70 15.63
N PRO A 97 1.50 -14.04 15.47
CA PRO A 97 2.32 -14.50 16.58
C PRO A 97 2.47 -13.40 17.65
N MET A 98 2.41 -13.78 18.91
CA MET A 98 2.68 -12.88 20.05
C MET A 98 4.15 -12.43 20.11
N ASP A 99 5.08 -13.29 19.68
CA ASP A 99 6.51 -13.01 19.63
C ASP A 99 6.96 -12.80 18.20
N ALA A 100 7.68 -11.71 17.95
CA ALA A 100 8.26 -11.38 16.65
C ALA A 100 9.15 -12.50 16.07
N ARG A 101 9.72 -13.37 16.89
CA ARG A 101 10.49 -14.57 16.49
C ARG A 101 9.67 -15.85 16.50
N GLY A 102 8.43 -15.80 16.92
CA GLY A 102 7.57 -16.98 17.08
C GLY A 102 7.54 -17.88 15.86
N MET A 103 7.59 -17.29 14.65
CA MET A 103 7.56 -18.04 13.39
C MET A 103 8.93 -18.48 12.87
N THR A 104 10.03 -17.94 13.39
CA THR A 104 11.37 -18.16 12.84
C THR A 104 12.29 -18.96 13.78
N ASN A 105 11.91 -19.13 15.04
CA ASN A 105 12.70 -19.85 16.04
C ASN A 105 12.59 -21.38 15.94
N SER A 106 11.57 -21.90 15.21
CA SER A 106 11.35 -23.33 15.11
C SER A 106 10.86 -23.72 13.71
N PRO A 107 11.38 -24.81 13.11
CA PRO A 107 10.90 -25.28 11.81
C PRO A 107 9.45 -25.78 11.83
N VAL A 108 8.90 -26.09 13.01
CA VAL A 108 7.51 -26.54 13.18
C VAL A 108 6.55 -25.38 13.52
N ALA A 109 7.04 -24.15 13.63
CA ALA A 109 6.18 -23.01 14.00
C ALA A 109 5.10 -22.74 12.94
N VAL A 110 5.47 -22.73 11.65
CA VAL A 110 4.51 -22.53 10.56
C VAL A 110 3.45 -23.62 10.53
N PRO A 111 3.76 -24.93 10.51
CA PRO A 111 2.75 -25.99 10.61
C PRO A 111 1.81 -25.83 11.81
N ARG A 112 2.33 -25.59 13.02
CA ARG A 112 1.50 -25.39 14.22
C ARG A 112 0.58 -24.17 14.15
N PHE A 113 1.07 -23.08 13.58
CA PHE A 113 0.22 -21.91 13.32
C PHE A 113 -0.90 -22.22 12.33
N VAL A 114 -0.59 -22.98 11.28
CA VAL A 114 -1.57 -23.40 10.27
C VAL A 114 -2.67 -24.29 10.90
N GLU A 115 -2.28 -25.23 11.76
CA GLU A 115 -3.23 -26.04 12.55
C GLU A 115 -4.11 -25.16 13.45
N PHE A 116 -3.53 -24.13 14.08
CA PHE A 116 -4.25 -23.18 14.90
C PHE A 116 -5.28 -22.38 14.09
N VAL A 117 -4.96 -21.83 12.93
CA VAL A 117 -5.93 -21.06 12.13
C VAL A 117 -7.04 -21.95 11.58
N GLN A 118 -6.75 -23.23 11.30
CA GLN A 118 -7.79 -24.22 10.94
C GLN A 118 -8.74 -24.46 12.13
N HIS A 119 -8.17 -24.70 13.31
CA HIS A 119 -8.96 -24.90 14.54
C HIS A 119 -9.81 -23.65 14.85
N LEU A 120 -9.25 -22.47 14.75
CA LEU A 120 -9.97 -21.20 14.94
C LEU A 120 -11.15 -21.06 13.98
N ALA A 121 -10.96 -21.36 12.68
CA ALA A 121 -12.02 -21.28 11.68
C ALA A 121 -13.11 -22.34 11.89
N GLN A 122 -12.77 -23.50 12.41
CA GLN A 122 -13.73 -24.55 12.78
C GLN A 122 -14.51 -24.20 14.05
N THR A 123 -13.86 -23.55 15.03
CA THR A 123 -14.48 -23.11 16.28
C THR A 123 -15.46 -21.95 16.04
N PHE A 124 -15.12 -21.02 15.13
CA PHE A 124 -15.93 -19.83 14.82
C PHE A 124 -16.41 -19.83 13.35
N PRO A 125 -17.30 -20.76 12.96
CA PRO A 125 -17.67 -20.96 11.55
C PRO A 125 -18.43 -19.78 10.93
N THR A 126 -18.94 -18.86 11.73
CA THR A 126 -19.61 -17.63 11.28
C THR A 126 -18.64 -16.52 10.90
N VAL A 127 -17.40 -16.55 11.39
CA VAL A 127 -16.34 -15.60 11.00
C VAL A 127 -15.73 -16.06 9.69
N LYS A 128 -15.78 -15.20 8.68
CA LYS A 128 -15.31 -15.52 7.31
C LYS A 128 -14.10 -14.75 6.87
N ASP A 129 -13.60 -13.82 7.67
CA ASP A 129 -12.52 -12.91 7.29
C ASP A 129 -11.32 -13.06 8.24
N TYR A 130 -10.15 -13.37 7.68
CA TYR A 130 -8.94 -13.66 8.44
C TYR A 130 -7.75 -12.89 7.90
N VAL A 131 -7.22 -11.94 8.68
CA VAL A 131 -5.92 -11.29 8.41
C VAL A 131 -4.82 -12.21 8.94
N ILE A 132 -3.88 -12.59 8.10
CA ILE A 132 -2.77 -13.49 8.44
C ILE A 132 -1.48 -12.72 8.66
N GLY A 133 -1.12 -12.54 9.92
CA GLY A 133 0.01 -11.73 10.38
C GLY A 133 -0.36 -10.27 10.65
N ASN A 134 0.61 -9.54 11.19
CA ASN A 134 0.55 -8.10 11.43
C ASN A 134 1.92 -7.50 11.18
N GLU A 135 2.01 -6.50 10.31
CA GLU A 135 3.22 -5.73 9.95
C GLU A 135 4.52 -6.55 9.85
N PRO A 136 4.60 -7.66 9.08
CA PRO A 136 5.80 -8.48 9.00
C PRO A 136 7.01 -7.75 8.41
N ASN A 137 6.82 -6.54 7.94
CA ASN A 137 7.87 -5.63 7.51
C ASN A 137 8.46 -4.78 8.66
N GLN A 138 8.00 -4.98 9.93
CA GLN A 138 8.46 -4.31 11.13
C GLN A 138 9.08 -5.29 12.13
N PRO A 139 10.19 -4.92 12.81
CA PRO A 139 10.86 -5.80 13.76
C PRO A 139 10.06 -6.04 15.04
N ARG A 140 9.05 -5.22 15.34
CA ARG A 140 8.13 -5.42 16.45
C ARG A 140 7.31 -6.70 16.30
N PHE A 141 6.97 -7.06 15.05
CA PHE A 141 6.05 -8.15 14.75
C PHE A 141 6.70 -9.33 14.02
N TRP A 142 7.89 -9.14 13.42
CA TRP A 142 8.59 -10.17 12.68
C TRP A 142 10.11 -9.99 12.72
N LEU A 143 10.82 -11.00 13.19
CA LEU A 143 12.28 -11.06 13.24
C LEU A 143 12.79 -12.41 12.72
N PRO A 144 13.98 -12.43 12.05
CA PRO A 144 14.79 -11.27 11.67
C PRO A 144 14.28 -10.58 10.39
N GLN A 145 14.50 -9.27 10.28
CA GLN A 145 14.20 -8.51 9.05
C GLN A 145 15.30 -8.71 7.99
N PHE A 146 16.55 -8.83 8.43
CA PHE A 146 17.73 -8.98 7.58
C PHE A 146 18.66 -10.05 8.15
N ASP A 147 19.49 -10.66 7.27
CA ASP A 147 20.61 -11.48 7.70
C ASP A 147 21.83 -10.64 8.09
N PRO A 148 22.88 -11.23 8.67
CA PRO A 148 24.10 -10.53 9.04
C PRO A 148 24.83 -9.86 7.87
N ALA A 149 24.59 -10.31 6.63
CA ALA A 149 25.15 -9.70 5.41
C ALA A 149 24.27 -8.57 4.88
N GLY A 150 23.15 -8.25 5.54
CA GLY A 150 22.22 -7.18 5.17
C GLY A 150 21.20 -7.54 4.08
N LYS A 151 21.07 -8.84 3.74
CA LYS A 151 20.04 -9.30 2.82
C LYS A 151 18.69 -9.36 3.54
N ALA A 152 17.62 -8.87 2.91
CA ALA A 152 16.27 -8.95 3.46
C ALA A 152 15.79 -10.40 3.56
N LEU A 153 15.24 -10.76 4.71
CA LEU A 153 14.74 -12.12 5.03
C LEU A 153 13.23 -12.16 5.27
N SER A 154 12.66 -11.13 5.90
CA SER A 154 11.30 -11.19 6.44
C SER A 154 10.24 -11.58 5.42
N ALA A 155 10.28 -11.04 4.21
CA ALA A 155 9.30 -11.34 3.17
C ALA A 155 9.38 -12.81 2.68
N ALA A 156 10.60 -13.36 2.54
CA ALA A 156 10.78 -14.75 2.13
C ALA A 156 10.36 -15.73 3.24
N ALA A 157 10.61 -15.39 4.51
CA ALA A 157 10.18 -16.17 5.66
C ALA A 157 8.65 -16.08 5.89
N TYR A 158 8.04 -14.95 5.57
CA TYR A 158 6.60 -14.76 5.66
C TYR A 158 5.81 -15.53 4.58
N LEU A 159 6.41 -15.79 3.41
CA LEU A 159 5.74 -16.48 2.30
C LEU A 159 5.11 -17.83 2.69
N PRO A 160 5.82 -18.81 3.27
CA PRO A 160 5.24 -20.11 3.64
C PRO A 160 4.16 -19.97 4.71
N PHE A 161 4.29 -19.02 5.63
CA PHE A 161 3.30 -18.70 6.65
C PHE A 161 1.97 -18.28 6.02
N LEU A 162 1.96 -17.31 5.11
CA LEU A 162 0.74 -16.86 4.43
C LEU A 162 0.19 -17.92 3.47
N ALA A 163 1.07 -18.56 2.68
CA ALA A 163 0.66 -19.53 1.67
C ALA A 163 -0.03 -20.78 2.25
N GLN A 164 0.53 -21.34 3.34
CA GLN A 164 -0.04 -22.51 4.00
C GLN A 164 -1.32 -22.16 4.76
N SER A 165 -1.37 -20.99 5.42
CA SER A 165 -2.60 -20.48 6.06
C SER A 165 -3.73 -20.28 5.04
N TYR A 166 -3.42 -19.73 3.86
CA TYR A 166 -4.39 -19.60 2.76
C TYR A 166 -4.96 -20.97 2.38
N ASP A 167 -4.10 -21.95 2.11
CA ASP A 167 -4.53 -23.29 1.69
C ASP A 167 -5.38 -23.98 2.78
N ALA A 168 -4.98 -23.82 4.03
CA ALA A 168 -5.66 -24.41 5.18
C ALA A 168 -7.05 -23.81 5.42
N LEU A 169 -7.16 -22.48 5.42
CA LEU A 169 -8.44 -21.79 5.59
C LEU A 169 -9.40 -22.08 4.44
N LYS A 170 -8.90 -22.10 3.19
CA LYS A 170 -9.72 -22.49 2.02
C LYS A 170 -10.16 -23.95 2.03
N ALA A 171 -9.41 -24.82 2.68
CA ALA A 171 -9.80 -26.22 2.89
C ALA A 171 -10.90 -26.37 3.95
N VAL A 172 -10.95 -25.49 4.96
CA VAL A 172 -12.04 -25.45 5.94
C VAL A 172 -13.34 -24.95 5.28
N ASP A 173 -13.27 -23.79 4.62
CA ASP A 173 -14.38 -23.23 3.87
C ASP A 173 -13.87 -22.36 2.72
N PRO A 174 -14.18 -22.68 1.45
CA PRO A 174 -13.80 -21.85 0.30
C PRO A 174 -14.35 -20.42 0.35
N ALA A 175 -15.40 -20.16 1.12
CA ALA A 175 -16.00 -18.82 1.29
C ALA A 175 -15.15 -17.91 2.22
N ILE A 176 -14.23 -18.46 3.01
CA ILE A 176 -13.36 -17.65 3.85
C ILE A 176 -12.51 -16.69 2.99
N THR A 177 -12.51 -15.42 3.36
CA THR A 177 -11.64 -14.40 2.79
C THR A 177 -10.30 -14.41 3.56
N VAL A 178 -9.22 -14.74 2.87
CA VAL A 178 -7.87 -14.65 3.43
C VAL A 178 -7.28 -13.29 3.07
N ILE A 179 -7.06 -12.47 4.08
CA ILE A 179 -6.54 -11.11 3.96
C ILE A 179 -5.03 -11.18 4.28
N GLY A 180 -4.20 -10.74 3.34
CA GLY A 180 -2.75 -10.88 3.47
C GLY A 180 -2.09 -9.64 4.03
N ILE A 181 -1.06 -9.87 4.80
CA ILE A 181 0.05 -9.04 5.22
C ILE A 181 -0.24 -8.12 6.42
N GLY A 182 -1.23 -7.20 6.40
CA GLY A 182 -1.28 -6.12 7.38
C GLY A 182 -0.02 -5.24 7.29
N LEU A 183 0.22 -4.64 6.14
CA LEU A 183 1.51 -4.05 5.78
C LEU A 183 1.68 -2.66 6.38
N SER A 184 2.75 -2.44 7.17
CA SER A 184 3.12 -1.11 7.70
C SER A 184 3.47 -0.11 6.59
N PRO A 185 3.09 1.18 6.73
CA PRO A 185 3.32 2.20 5.69
C PRO A 185 4.80 2.56 5.49
N ARG A 186 5.66 2.21 6.44
CA ARG A 186 7.06 2.67 6.47
C ARG A 186 8.05 1.58 6.85
N GLY A 187 9.29 1.80 6.44
CA GLY A 187 10.47 1.06 6.85
C GLY A 187 11.71 1.85 6.45
N ASN A 188 12.82 1.65 7.15
CA ASN A 188 14.06 2.38 6.91
C ASN A 188 14.98 1.69 5.89
N ASP A 189 14.79 0.39 5.64
CA ASP A 189 15.64 -0.44 4.75
C ASP A 189 17.12 -0.44 5.15
N LEU A 190 17.42 -0.25 6.41
CA LEU A 190 18.76 -0.20 6.96
C LEU A 190 19.04 -1.45 7.82
N PRO A 191 19.79 -2.44 7.29
CA PRO A 191 20.08 -3.69 8.03
C PRO A 191 20.79 -3.46 9.37
N ASN A 192 21.63 -2.43 9.43
CA ASN A 192 22.46 -2.09 10.58
C ASN A 192 21.89 -0.93 11.41
N ALA A 193 20.57 -0.67 11.32
CA ALA A 193 19.97 0.34 12.19
C ALA A 193 20.06 -0.10 13.66
N THR A 194 20.42 0.83 14.53
CA THR A 194 20.51 0.58 15.97
C THR A 194 19.15 0.31 16.63
N SER A 195 18.09 0.81 15.99
CA SER A 195 16.71 0.57 16.34
C SER A 195 15.86 0.43 15.08
N ASN A 196 14.79 -0.34 15.14
CA ASN A 196 13.78 -0.46 14.08
C ASN A 196 14.36 -0.79 12.69
N ALA A 197 15.33 -1.73 12.59
CA ALA A 197 15.75 -2.27 11.30
C ALA A 197 14.52 -2.91 10.62
N SER A 198 13.93 -2.22 9.66
CA SER A 198 12.61 -2.53 9.08
C SER A 198 12.61 -2.45 7.56
N ARG A 199 11.68 -3.17 6.93
CA ARG A 199 11.52 -3.18 5.48
C ARG A 199 10.43 -2.20 5.06
N SER A 200 10.71 -1.32 4.07
CA SER A 200 9.66 -0.47 3.48
C SER A 200 8.62 -1.30 2.73
N PRO A 201 7.34 -0.87 2.68
CA PRO A 201 6.27 -1.67 2.09
C PRO A 201 6.52 -2.04 0.63
N VAL A 202 6.97 -1.10 -0.18
CA VAL A 202 7.27 -1.33 -1.60
C VAL A 202 8.37 -2.38 -1.78
N ARG A 203 9.41 -2.35 -0.94
CA ARG A 203 10.52 -3.31 -1.03
C ARG A 203 10.14 -4.67 -0.44
N PHE A 204 9.31 -4.69 0.61
CA PHE A 204 8.77 -5.93 1.15
C PHE A 204 7.94 -6.68 0.10
N LEU A 205 7.01 -5.98 -0.58
CA LEU A 205 6.21 -6.56 -1.67
C LEU A 205 7.08 -7.08 -2.83
N ARG A 206 8.14 -6.36 -3.21
CA ARG A 206 9.11 -6.87 -4.20
C ARG A 206 9.74 -8.18 -3.77
N ASP A 207 10.22 -8.23 -2.52
CA ASP A 207 10.92 -9.38 -1.97
C ASP A 207 9.96 -10.58 -1.82
N LEU A 208 8.70 -10.33 -1.42
CA LEU A 208 7.63 -11.33 -1.36
C LEU A 208 7.30 -11.89 -2.75
N GLY A 209 7.15 -11.01 -3.76
CA GLY A 209 6.91 -11.43 -5.14
C GLY A 209 8.06 -12.25 -5.74
N ALA A 210 9.30 -11.91 -5.41
CA ALA A 210 10.47 -12.69 -5.81
C ALA A 210 10.48 -14.10 -5.18
N ALA A 211 10.17 -14.19 -3.87
CA ALA A 211 10.04 -15.45 -3.16
C ALA A 211 8.87 -16.29 -3.70
N TYR A 212 7.73 -15.67 -3.97
CA TYR A 212 6.56 -16.33 -4.55
C TYR A 212 6.89 -16.96 -5.93
N ARG A 213 7.53 -16.22 -6.83
CA ARG A 213 7.94 -16.74 -8.14
C ARG A 213 8.96 -17.87 -8.03
N ALA A 214 9.89 -17.75 -7.08
CA ALA A 214 10.88 -18.80 -6.82
C ALA A 214 10.26 -20.10 -6.27
N SER A 215 9.18 -19.99 -5.49
CA SER A 215 8.45 -21.16 -4.94
C SER A 215 7.67 -21.94 -5.99
N LYS A 216 7.48 -21.39 -7.19
CA LYS A 216 6.64 -21.96 -8.28
C LYS A 216 5.19 -22.25 -7.86
N ARG A 217 4.69 -21.59 -6.83
CA ARG A 217 3.31 -21.72 -6.38
C ARG A 217 2.33 -21.33 -7.48
N THR A 218 1.27 -22.14 -7.64
CA THR A 218 0.23 -21.97 -8.66
C THR A 218 -1.14 -21.57 -8.06
N LYS A 219 -1.19 -21.29 -6.76
CA LYS A 219 -2.37 -20.82 -6.04
C LYS A 219 -2.15 -19.39 -5.54
N PRO A 220 -3.21 -18.58 -5.33
CA PRO A 220 -3.09 -17.26 -4.69
C PRO A 220 -2.45 -17.33 -3.29
N LEU A 221 -1.99 -16.20 -2.79
CA LEU A 221 -1.55 -16.03 -1.40
C LEU A 221 -2.66 -15.42 -0.53
N MET A 222 -3.51 -14.59 -1.13
CA MET A 222 -4.51 -13.80 -0.45
C MET A 222 -5.65 -13.43 -1.41
N ASP A 223 -6.82 -13.19 -0.85
CA ASP A 223 -7.98 -12.65 -1.54
C ASP A 223 -8.01 -11.11 -1.48
N GLU A 224 -7.55 -10.53 -0.37
CA GLU A 224 -7.48 -9.10 -0.10
C GLU A 224 -6.14 -8.74 0.54
N LEU A 225 -5.74 -7.47 0.43
CA LEU A 225 -4.48 -6.95 0.99
C LEU A 225 -4.79 -5.99 2.15
N ALA A 226 -4.45 -6.41 3.36
CA ALA A 226 -4.43 -5.51 4.51
C ALA A 226 -3.25 -4.54 4.43
N PHE A 227 -3.55 -3.26 4.63
CA PHE A 227 -2.56 -2.19 4.61
C PHE A 227 -2.90 -1.13 5.65
N HIS A 228 -1.91 -0.70 6.43
CA HIS A 228 -2.04 0.29 7.50
C HIS A 228 -1.56 1.67 7.04
N PRO A 229 -2.40 2.53 6.44
CA PRO A 229 -1.97 3.79 5.85
C PRO A 229 -1.81 4.93 6.86
N TYR A 230 -1.26 4.65 8.05
CA TYR A 230 -0.98 5.68 9.04
C TYR A 230 -0.19 6.87 8.48
N PRO A 231 -0.36 8.09 9.00
CA PRO A 231 0.46 9.22 8.64
C PRO A 231 1.92 9.04 9.10
N SER A 232 2.84 9.87 8.62
CA SER A 232 4.21 9.89 9.14
C SER A 232 4.25 10.44 10.56
N THR A 233 3.43 11.44 10.83
CA THR A 233 3.13 11.98 12.16
C THR A 233 1.67 12.42 12.23
N SER A 234 1.09 12.49 13.42
CA SER A 234 -0.30 12.96 13.59
C SER A 234 -0.50 14.47 13.30
N ARG A 235 0.54 15.19 12.93
CA ARG A 235 0.46 16.57 12.41
C ARG A 235 0.31 16.63 10.89
N ASP A 236 0.47 15.50 10.20
CA ASP A 236 0.32 15.44 8.75
C ASP A 236 -1.16 15.44 8.37
N SER A 237 -1.49 16.14 7.28
CA SER A 237 -2.83 16.06 6.70
C SER A 237 -3.05 14.73 5.98
N VAL A 238 -4.30 14.38 5.71
CA VAL A 238 -4.67 13.18 4.93
C VAL A 238 -4.04 13.16 3.53
N THR A 239 -3.64 14.32 3.00
CA THR A 239 -2.98 14.46 1.70
C THR A 239 -1.46 14.42 1.76
N THR A 240 -0.86 14.42 2.95
CA THR A 240 0.59 14.31 3.13
C THR A 240 1.02 12.87 2.90
N GLY A 241 1.78 12.65 1.84
CA GLY A 241 2.28 11.33 1.49
C GLY A 241 3.70 11.06 2.00
N TYR A 242 4.12 9.81 1.89
CA TYR A 242 5.48 9.41 2.19
C TYR A 242 6.42 9.60 1.00
N VAL A 243 7.71 9.78 1.31
CA VAL A 243 8.77 9.64 0.32
C VAL A 243 8.90 8.15 -0.07
N TRP A 244 9.09 7.89 -1.36
CA TRP A 244 9.38 6.54 -1.86
C TRP A 244 10.62 5.92 -1.13
N PRO A 245 10.60 4.66 -0.70
CA PRO A 245 9.66 3.57 -1.01
C PRO A 245 8.57 3.32 0.04
N ASN A 246 8.32 4.26 0.93
CA ASN A 246 7.23 4.21 1.90
C ASN A 246 5.92 4.70 1.27
N ALA A 247 4.77 4.36 1.87
CA ALA A 247 3.47 4.72 1.34
C ALA A 247 2.46 4.94 2.50
N GLY A 248 1.61 5.93 2.38
CA GLY A 248 0.45 6.16 3.25
C GLY A 248 -0.79 6.32 2.39
N MET A 249 -1.87 6.85 2.96
CA MET A 249 -3.15 7.01 2.27
C MET A 249 -3.04 7.67 0.88
N PRO A 250 -2.32 8.80 0.68
CA PRO A 250 -2.22 9.41 -0.65
C PRO A 250 -1.34 8.62 -1.64
N ASN A 251 -0.71 7.55 -1.20
CA ASN A 251 0.24 6.78 -2.00
C ASN A 251 -0.26 5.37 -2.32
N LEU A 252 -1.57 5.07 -2.22
CA LEU A 252 -2.13 3.74 -2.51
C LEU A 252 -1.75 3.25 -3.92
N ASP A 253 -1.71 4.16 -4.90
CA ASP A 253 -1.25 3.83 -6.26
C ASP A 253 0.17 3.26 -6.30
N ARG A 254 1.03 3.63 -5.34
CA ARG A 254 2.37 3.07 -5.21
C ARG A 254 2.35 1.62 -4.73
N ILE A 255 1.46 1.28 -3.80
CA ILE A 255 1.26 -0.09 -3.33
C ILE A 255 0.64 -0.95 -4.44
N LYS A 256 -0.38 -0.44 -5.16
CA LYS A 256 -0.97 -1.12 -6.32
C LYS A 256 0.09 -1.45 -7.37
N GLN A 257 0.96 -0.49 -7.67
CA GLN A 257 2.08 -0.71 -8.61
C GLN A 257 3.07 -1.76 -8.09
N ALA A 258 3.40 -1.74 -6.80
CA ALA A 258 4.30 -2.72 -6.19
C ALA A 258 3.72 -4.14 -6.23
N VAL A 259 2.42 -4.29 -5.99
CA VAL A 259 1.68 -5.56 -6.14
C VAL A 259 1.70 -6.03 -7.59
N TRP A 260 1.42 -5.13 -8.54
CA TRP A 260 1.50 -5.48 -9.96
C TRP A 260 2.90 -5.93 -10.36
N ASP A 261 3.94 -5.21 -9.95
CA ASP A 261 5.34 -5.57 -10.22
C ASP A 261 5.69 -6.95 -9.62
N ALA A 262 5.20 -7.24 -8.42
CA ALA A 262 5.46 -8.49 -7.72
C ALA A 262 4.73 -9.70 -8.35
N PHE A 263 3.47 -9.55 -8.75
CA PHE A 263 2.58 -10.68 -8.98
C PHE A 263 1.97 -10.78 -10.38
N HIS A 264 2.10 -9.76 -11.27
CA HIS A 264 1.54 -9.87 -12.62
C HIS A 264 2.03 -11.15 -13.34
N GLY A 265 1.12 -11.80 -14.05
CA GLY A 265 1.43 -13.05 -14.76
C GLY A 265 1.66 -14.26 -13.83
N THR A 266 1.17 -14.19 -12.59
CA THR A 266 1.16 -15.31 -11.63
C THR A 266 -0.27 -15.67 -11.24
N ALA A 267 -0.47 -16.65 -10.37
CA ALA A 267 -1.79 -16.99 -9.85
C ALA A 267 -2.33 -15.98 -8.82
N GLN A 268 -1.48 -15.13 -8.22
CA GLN A 268 -1.95 -14.02 -7.41
C GLN A 268 -2.44 -12.89 -8.28
N THR A 269 -3.74 -12.59 -8.24
CA THR A 269 -4.34 -11.50 -9.01
C THR A 269 -3.89 -10.13 -8.48
N PRO A 270 -3.64 -9.15 -9.37
CA PRO A 270 -3.42 -7.76 -8.97
C PRO A 270 -4.75 -7.02 -8.72
N PHE A 271 -4.65 -5.74 -8.37
CA PHE A 271 -5.81 -4.84 -8.29
C PHE A 271 -6.49 -4.64 -9.64
N ALA A 272 -7.77 -4.31 -9.61
CA ALA A 272 -8.55 -3.99 -10.81
C ALA A 272 -7.96 -2.78 -11.56
N GLU A 273 -8.04 -2.84 -12.89
CA GLU A 273 -7.62 -1.77 -13.78
C GLU A 273 -8.67 -1.51 -14.85
N PRO A 274 -8.80 -0.27 -15.35
CA PRO A 274 -9.71 0.04 -16.45
C PRO A 274 -9.45 -0.84 -17.69
N GLY A 275 -10.52 -1.39 -18.24
CA GLY A 275 -10.43 -2.22 -19.46
C GLY A 275 -9.81 -3.60 -19.27
N LYS A 276 -9.55 -4.03 -18.00
CA LYS A 276 -9.12 -5.39 -17.68
C LYS A 276 -10.15 -6.08 -16.81
N THR A 277 -10.44 -7.33 -17.16
CA THR A 277 -11.34 -8.18 -16.38
C THR A 277 -10.51 -9.22 -15.63
N PHE A 278 -10.67 -9.25 -14.32
CA PHE A 278 -10.17 -10.30 -13.45
C PHE A 278 -11.37 -11.03 -12.84
N ALA A 279 -11.29 -12.33 -12.69
CA ALA A 279 -12.37 -13.09 -12.05
C ALA A 279 -12.58 -12.64 -10.60
N LYS A 280 -11.48 -12.38 -9.87
CA LYS A 280 -11.47 -11.85 -8.51
C LYS A 280 -10.25 -10.91 -8.37
N PRO A 281 -10.41 -9.60 -8.62
CA PRO A 281 -9.33 -8.65 -8.41
C PRO A 281 -9.01 -8.50 -6.92
N LEU A 282 -7.76 -8.17 -6.60
CA LEU A 282 -7.36 -7.85 -5.25
C LEU A 282 -8.04 -6.55 -4.79
N LEU A 283 -8.46 -6.50 -3.54
CA LEU A 283 -8.98 -5.31 -2.88
C LEU A 283 -8.10 -4.94 -1.69
N PHE A 284 -8.15 -3.68 -1.27
CA PHE A 284 -7.57 -3.25 0.00
C PHE A 284 -8.56 -3.38 1.13
N ASP A 285 -8.10 -3.95 2.22
CA ASP A 285 -8.59 -3.69 3.56
C ASP A 285 -7.61 -2.71 4.22
N LEU A 286 -8.01 -1.44 4.37
CA LEU A 286 -7.25 -0.45 5.13
C LEU A 286 -7.60 -0.64 6.59
N ASP A 287 -7.08 -1.71 7.16
CA ASP A 287 -7.56 -2.31 8.40
C ASP A 287 -7.01 -1.67 9.67
N GLU A 288 -6.10 -0.69 9.55
CA GLU A 288 -5.67 0.19 10.64
C GLU A 288 -5.31 1.57 10.12
N VAL A 289 -5.99 2.62 10.60
CA VAL A 289 -5.58 4.02 10.39
C VAL A 289 -5.99 4.90 11.56
N GLY A 290 -5.10 5.77 12.02
CA GLY A 290 -5.38 6.64 13.16
C GLY A 290 -4.49 7.88 13.20
N TRP A 291 -5.01 8.93 13.84
CA TRP A 291 -4.29 10.16 14.17
C TRP A 291 -4.34 10.37 15.68
N GLN A 292 -3.18 10.35 16.31
CA GLN A 292 -3.00 10.55 17.74
C GLN A 292 -3.44 11.95 18.15
N VAL A 293 -4.30 12.04 19.16
CA VAL A 293 -4.83 13.31 19.70
C VAL A 293 -4.25 13.58 21.08
N GLY A 294 -3.91 14.82 21.35
CA GLY A 294 -3.51 15.23 22.70
C GLY A 294 -4.68 15.12 23.69
N VAL A 295 -4.42 14.52 24.86
CA VAL A 295 -5.42 14.37 25.91
C VAL A 295 -5.82 15.73 26.48
N LEU A 296 -7.13 15.94 26.68
CA LEU A 296 -7.66 17.14 27.33
C LEU A 296 -7.16 17.24 28.79
N PRO A 297 -6.71 18.42 29.27
CA PRO A 297 -6.21 18.58 30.63
C PRO A 297 -7.17 18.08 31.73
N ALA A 298 -8.48 18.22 31.53
CA ALA A 298 -9.50 17.75 32.48
C ALA A 298 -9.55 16.22 32.59
N LEU A 299 -9.09 15.47 31.60
CA LEU A 299 -9.10 14.02 31.55
C LEU A 299 -7.72 13.39 31.80
N ALA A 300 -6.69 14.22 31.99
CA ALA A 300 -5.31 13.74 32.12
C ALA A 300 -5.13 12.69 33.23
N ALA A 301 -5.93 12.75 34.29
CA ALA A 301 -5.88 11.81 35.42
C ALA A 301 -6.35 10.38 35.05
N LEU A 302 -7.04 10.19 33.95
CA LEU A 302 -7.49 8.89 33.44
C LEU A 302 -6.41 8.16 32.65
N TYR A 303 -5.36 8.86 32.24
CA TYR A 303 -4.29 8.30 31.42
C TYR A 303 -3.02 8.15 32.24
N SER A 304 -2.17 7.24 31.81
CA SER A 304 -0.87 6.95 32.42
C SER A 304 0.27 7.08 31.41
N GLY A 305 1.50 7.16 31.91
CA GLY A 305 2.68 7.20 31.02
C GLY A 305 2.97 8.59 30.46
N VAL A 306 3.70 8.65 29.35
CA VAL A 306 4.12 9.88 28.68
C VAL A 306 3.89 9.71 27.18
N GLU A 307 3.33 10.73 26.55
CA GLU A 307 3.10 10.78 25.11
C GLU A 307 4.39 10.48 24.32
N ASN A 308 4.32 9.54 23.37
CA ASN A 308 5.48 9.04 22.66
C ASN A 308 5.71 9.70 21.30
N GLY A 309 4.82 10.59 20.87
CA GLY A 309 4.90 11.20 19.53
C GLY A 309 4.12 12.52 19.42
N PRO A 310 4.22 13.17 18.26
CA PRO A 310 3.45 14.37 17.96
C PRO A 310 1.95 14.05 17.85
N THR A 311 1.13 14.82 18.54
CA THR A 311 -0.33 14.76 18.51
C THR A 311 -0.93 15.88 17.67
N THR A 312 -2.17 15.70 17.25
CA THR A 312 -3.04 16.73 16.70
C THR A 312 -4.11 17.14 17.72
N ASP A 313 -4.98 18.06 17.39
CA ASP A 313 -6.18 18.40 18.18
C ASP A 313 -7.40 17.61 17.65
N GLU A 314 -8.44 17.53 18.50
CA GLU A 314 -9.65 16.77 18.20
C GLU A 314 -10.44 17.30 16.99
N ALA A 315 -10.46 18.60 16.76
CA ALA A 315 -11.16 19.19 15.61
C ALA A 315 -10.45 18.83 14.30
N THR A 316 -9.12 18.89 14.30
CA THR A 316 -8.29 18.44 13.18
C THR A 316 -8.47 16.95 12.90
N GLN A 317 -8.50 16.10 13.94
CA GLN A 317 -8.77 14.65 13.78
C GLN A 317 -10.15 14.43 13.15
N ALA A 318 -11.20 15.12 13.61
CA ALA A 318 -12.55 15.00 13.08
C ALA A 318 -12.61 15.31 11.58
N GLN A 319 -11.97 16.40 11.15
CA GLN A 319 -11.87 16.75 9.73
C GLN A 319 -11.14 15.66 8.93
N ILE A 320 -9.99 15.20 9.43
CA ILE A 320 -9.19 14.16 8.78
C ILE A 320 -9.97 12.87 8.62
N TYR A 321 -10.71 12.41 9.63
CA TYR A 321 -11.47 11.17 9.58
C TYR A 321 -12.62 11.26 8.57
N GLY A 322 -13.32 12.40 8.49
CA GLY A 322 -14.29 12.66 7.43
C GLY A 322 -13.67 12.64 6.03
N ASP A 323 -12.51 13.25 5.86
CA ASP A 323 -11.80 13.28 4.58
C ASP A 323 -11.22 11.91 4.18
N LEU A 324 -10.82 11.06 5.14
CA LEU A 324 -10.42 9.67 4.91
C LEU A 324 -11.55 8.84 4.30
N ILE A 325 -12.77 8.94 4.86
CA ILE A 325 -13.94 8.23 4.33
C ILE A 325 -14.21 8.67 2.88
N LYS A 326 -14.23 9.97 2.61
CA LYS A 326 -14.41 10.50 1.24
C LYS A 326 -13.36 9.98 0.27
N GLN A 327 -12.10 9.98 0.71
CA GLN A 327 -10.97 9.56 -0.13
C GLN A 327 -11.01 8.05 -0.39
N ALA A 328 -11.27 7.24 0.63
CA ALA A 328 -11.37 5.79 0.52
C ALA A 328 -12.56 5.37 -0.36
N ALA A 329 -13.72 5.99 -0.19
CA ALA A 329 -14.91 5.74 -1.01
C ALA A 329 -14.69 6.03 -2.50
N CYS A 330 -13.75 6.91 -2.85
CA CYS A 330 -13.43 7.24 -4.24
C CYS A 330 -12.31 6.38 -4.86
N ASP A 331 -11.74 5.44 -4.12
CA ASP A 331 -10.81 4.46 -4.66
C ASP A 331 -11.51 3.08 -4.83
N PRO A 332 -11.84 2.66 -6.06
CA PRO A 332 -12.59 1.44 -6.30
C PRO A 332 -11.88 0.15 -5.89
N THR A 333 -10.65 0.25 -5.47
CA THR A 333 -9.90 -0.91 -4.96
C THR A 333 -9.92 -1.00 -3.44
N VAL A 334 -10.50 -0.03 -2.73
CA VAL A 334 -10.66 -0.06 -1.27
C VAL A 334 -12.03 -0.62 -0.92
N ARG A 335 -12.05 -1.71 -0.16
CA ARG A 335 -13.25 -2.34 0.36
C ARG A 335 -13.59 -1.85 1.76
N LEU A 336 -12.56 -1.76 2.63
CA LEU A 336 -12.72 -1.47 4.05
C LEU A 336 -11.78 -0.34 4.48
N LEU A 337 -12.28 0.49 5.41
CA LEU A 337 -11.50 1.48 6.16
C LEU A 337 -11.81 1.32 7.65
N ASN A 338 -10.83 0.86 8.44
CA ASN A 338 -10.96 0.73 9.89
C ASN A 338 -10.17 1.81 10.62
N PHE A 339 -10.84 2.54 11.50
CA PHE A 339 -10.19 3.44 12.45
C PHE A 339 -9.54 2.65 13.59
N PHE A 340 -8.40 3.09 14.04
CA PHE A 340 -7.63 2.54 15.15
C PHE A 340 -7.58 3.57 16.28
N HIS A 341 -8.45 3.55 17.31
CA HIS A 341 -9.45 2.61 17.76
C HIS A 341 -10.88 3.21 17.80
N LEU A 342 -11.85 2.51 18.43
CA LEU A 342 -13.11 3.11 18.85
C LEU A 342 -12.90 3.92 20.12
N GLU A 343 -12.23 3.34 21.12
CA GLU A 343 -11.93 3.93 22.41
C GLU A 343 -10.42 4.17 22.58
N ASP A 344 -10.06 5.16 23.39
CA ASP A 344 -8.65 5.43 23.67
C ASP A 344 -8.02 4.33 24.52
N GLU A 345 -6.78 3.98 24.20
CA GLU A 345 -5.92 3.26 25.13
C GLU A 345 -5.46 4.19 26.26
N LEU A 346 -5.41 3.67 27.50
CA LEU A 346 -5.13 4.48 28.69
C LEU A 346 -3.63 4.77 28.93
N ASP A 347 -2.73 4.04 28.27
CA ASP A 347 -1.29 4.34 28.30
C ASP A 347 -0.93 5.29 27.16
N LEU A 348 -0.44 6.49 27.50
CA LEU A 348 -0.01 7.52 26.55
C LEU A 348 1.14 7.06 25.62
N LYS A 349 1.81 5.94 25.92
CA LYS A 349 2.78 5.32 25.02
C LYS A 349 2.12 4.55 23.87
N THR A 350 0.84 4.30 23.97
CA THR A 350 0.01 3.61 22.98
C THR A 350 -0.86 4.61 22.19
N TRP A 351 -2.11 4.32 21.89
CA TRP A 351 -2.89 5.10 20.94
C TRP A 351 -4.08 5.82 21.58
N GLN A 352 -4.11 7.16 21.49
CA GLN A 352 -5.23 8.02 21.83
C GLN A 352 -5.84 8.56 20.50
N SER A 353 -6.26 7.65 19.64
CA SER A 353 -6.84 7.94 18.32
C SER A 353 -8.31 7.56 18.20
N GLY A 354 -8.92 7.12 19.31
CA GLY A 354 -10.31 6.68 19.38
C GLY A 354 -11.33 7.76 19.04
N LEU A 355 -12.55 7.33 18.74
CA LEU A 355 -13.73 8.19 18.58
C LEU A 355 -14.35 8.54 19.93
N ILE A 356 -14.08 7.70 20.95
CA ILE A 356 -14.56 7.81 22.32
C ILE A 356 -13.35 7.99 23.25
N ARG A 357 -13.45 8.93 24.19
CA ARG A 357 -12.39 9.18 25.19
C ARG A 357 -12.48 8.18 26.33
N ALA A 358 -11.44 8.13 27.17
CA ALA A 358 -11.35 7.26 28.33
C ALA A 358 -12.49 7.44 29.37
N ASP A 359 -13.18 8.56 29.38
CA ASP A 359 -14.35 8.80 30.25
C ASP A 359 -15.68 8.38 29.61
N GLY A 360 -15.65 7.76 28.41
CA GLY A 360 -16.81 7.39 27.63
C GLY A 360 -17.44 8.54 26.83
N SER A 361 -16.92 9.77 26.92
CA SER A 361 -17.45 10.89 26.15
C SER A 361 -17.00 10.86 24.69
N HIS A 362 -17.87 11.29 23.77
CA HIS A 362 -17.59 11.31 22.35
C HIS A 362 -16.63 12.44 21.96
N ARG A 363 -15.68 12.15 21.08
CA ARG A 363 -14.90 13.18 20.40
C ARG A 363 -15.69 13.79 19.24
N PRO A 364 -15.30 15.00 18.78
CA PRO A 364 -15.87 15.55 17.53
C PRO A 364 -15.74 14.60 16.32
N SER A 365 -14.75 13.72 16.32
CA SER A 365 -14.55 12.69 15.29
C SER A 365 -15.65 11.62 15.27
N TYR A 366 -16.30 11.33 16.39
CA TYR A 366 -17.46 10.44 16.48
C TYR A 366 -18.59 10.93 15.57
N ASP A 367 -19.02 12.20 15.77
CA ASP A 367 -20.08 12.80 14.98
C ASP A 367 -19.66 13.02 13.51
N ALA A 368 -18.39 13.37 13.26
CA ALA A 368 -17.88 13.57 11.91
C ALA A 368 -17.88 12.26 11.09
N VAL A 369 -17.49 11.14 11.69
CA VAL A 369 -17.53 9.81 11.06
C VAL A 369 -18.97 9.40 10.80
N LYS A 370 -19.85 9.50 11.81
CA LYS A 370 -21.28 9.20 11.69
C LYS A 370 -21.94 10.01 10.56
N ALA A 371 -21.73 11.32 10.54
CA ALA A 371 -22.26 12.20 9.50
C ALA A 371 -21.72 11.85 8.11
N MET A 372 -20.44 11.47 8.01
CA MET A 372 -19.82 11.17 6.72
C MET A 372 -20.29 9.82 6.17
N ILE A 373 -20.46 8.80 7.02
CA ILE A 373 -21.06 7.53 6.64
C ILE A 373 -22.49 7.74 6.12
N ALA A 374 -23.30 8.51 6.87
CA ALA A 374 -24.67 8.83 6.48
C ALA A 374 -24.73 9.65 5.17
N LEU A 375 -23.77 10.53 4.91
CA LEU A 375 -23.72 11.32 3.70
C LEU A 375 -23.31 10.51 2.46
N THR A 376 -22.31 9.65 2.61
CA THR A 376 -21.70 8.94 1.48
C THR A 376 -22.36 7.59 1.20
N HIS A 377 -22.92 6.95 2.22
CA HIS A 377 -23.36 5.54 2.16
C HIS A 377 -22.26 4.65 1.53
N GLY A 378 -20.98 4.94 1.82
CA GLY A 378 -19.85 4.26 1.22
C GLY A 378 -19.57 4.58 -0.25
N ASN A 379 -20.29 5.52 -0.87
CA ASN A 379 -20.15 5.85 -2.28
C ASN A 379 -19.29 7.10 -2.50
N CYS A 380 -18.56 7.13 -3.62
CA CYS A 380 -17.75 8.28 -4.02
C CYS A 380 -18.61 9.50 -4.34
N GLN A 381 -18.27 10.63 -3.73
CA GLN A 381 -18.92 11.94 -3.96
C GLN A 381 -18.15 12.82 -4.96
N ALA A 382 -17.11 12.31 -5.59
CA ALA A 382 -16.26 13.01 -6.55
C ALA A 382 -15.94 12.11 -7.75
N PRO A 383 -15.37 12.63 -8.85
CA PRO A 383 -14.93 11.78 -9.96
C PRO A 383 -13.89 10.74 -9.51
N ILE A 384 -14.14 9.48 -9.82
CA ILE A 384 -13.23 8.38 -9.53
C ILE A 384 -11.98 8.51 -10.40
N LYS A 385 -10.81 8.54 -9.76
CA LYS A 385 -9.53 8.45 -10.45
C LYS A 385 -9.10 6.99 -10.51
N ALA A 386 -9.39 6.33 -11.63
CA ALA A 386 -8.97 4.96 -11.83
C ALA A 386 -7.45 4.84 -11.94
N TRP A 387 -6.90 3.84 -11.27
CA TRP A 387 -5.49 3.49 -11.34
C TRP A 387 -5.24 2.52 -12.50
N ALA A 388 -4.08 2.68 -13.17
CA ALA A 388 -3.55 1.69 -14.10
C ALA A 388 -2.04 1.52 -13.90
N HIS A 389 -1.54 0.30 -14.05
CA HIS A 389 -0.12 0.03 -13.88
C HIS A 389 0.72 0.76 -14.93
N ALA A 390 1.91 1.18 -14.52
CA ALA A 390 2.92 1.71 -15.41
C ALA A 390 3.85 0.60 -15.89
N THR A 391 4.11 0.53 -17.21
CA THR A 391 5.05 -0.43 -17.81
C THR A 391 6.50 0.07 -17.81
N GLY A 392 6.70 1.39 -17.75
CA GLY A 392 8.01 2.01 -17.65
C GLY A 392 8.29 2.57 -16.27
N VAL A 393 9.55 2.93 -15.98
CA VAL A 393 9.90 3.66 -14.76
C VAL A 393 9.04 4.91 -14.67
N VAL A 394 8.28 5.07 -13.59
CA VAL A 394 7.40 6.23 -13.41
C VAL A 394 8.27 7.47 -13.28
N SER A 395 8.18 8.31 -14.26
CA SER A 395 8.95 9.54 -14.34
C SER A 395 8.03 10.69 -14.67
N PRO A 396 7.65 11.51 -13.71
CA PRO A 396 7.28 12.86 -14.06
C PRO A 396 8.55 13.55 -14.54
N PHE A 397 8.75 13.66 -15.88
CA PHE A 397 9.81 14.50 -16.42
C PHE A 397 9.57 15.93 -15.99
N ALA A 398 10.20 16.29 -14.89
CA ALA A 398 10.52 17.67 -14.70
C ALA A 398 11.69 17.96 -15.61
N SER A 399 11.39 18.66 -16.70
CA SER A 399 12.32 19.47 -17.48
C SER A 399 13.81 19.06 -17.36
N TRP A 400 14.39 18.64 -18.44
CA TRP A 400 15.81 18.81 -18.64
C TRP A 400 16.18 20.18 -18.07
N GLY A 401 16.82 20.22 -16.90
CA GLY A 401 17.26 21.47 -16.32
C GLY A 401 17.96 22.26 -17.42
N LYS A 402 17.72 23.56 -17.52
CA LYS A 402 18.39 24.40 -18.53
C LYS A 402 19.82 23.92 -18.64
N LEU A 403 20.21 23.45 -19.83
CA LEU A 403 21.61 23.12 -20.15
C LEU A 403 22.45 24.28 -19.61
N SER A 404 23.24 24.02 -18.58
CA SER A 404 24.08 25.07 -18.02
C SER A 404 24.92 25.57 -19.17
N LYS A 405 24.78 26.86 -19.53
CA LYS A 405 25.67 27.47 -20.51
C LYS A 405 27.09 27.15 -20.07
N PRO A 406 28.02 26.74 -20.97
CA PRO A 406 29.38 26.44 -20.58
C PRO A 406 29.92 27.63 -19.81
N LEU A 407 30.21 27.43 -18.53
CA LEU A 407 30.92 28.43 -17.77
C LEU A 407 32.27 28.61 -18.45
N LYS A 408 32.72 29.87 -18.65
CA LYS A 408 34.01 30.26 -19.28
C LYS A 408 35.23 29.72 -18.54
N SER A 409 35.09 28.86 -17.54
CA SER A 409 36.18 28.30 -16.76
C SER A 409 36.58 26.91 -17.27
N ASN A 410 37.83 26.52 -17.03
CA ASN A 410 38.47 25.27 -17.43
C ASN A 410 37.80 23.95 -16.97
N ARG A 411 36.63 24.01 -16.31
CA ARG A 411 35.82 22.90 -15.82
C ARG A 411 34.43 22.86 -16.45
N ALA A 412 34.32 23.04 -17.75
CA ALA A 412 33.05 22.95 -18.45
C ALA A 412 32.48 21.52 -18.36
N ARG A 413 31.35 21.35 -17.66
CA ARG A 413 30.60 20.10 -17.54
C ARG A 413 29.21 20.31 -18.13
N TRP A 414 28.75 19.35 -18.92
CA TRP A 414 27.34 19.26 -19.27
C TRP A 414 26.63 18.55 -18.13
N SER A 415 25.51 19.10 -17.69
CA SER A 415 24.68 18.48 -16.67
C SER A 415 23.22 18.53 -17.06
N PHE A 416 22.49 17.52 -16.64
CA PHE A 416 21.04 17.52 -16.69
C PHE A 416 20.47 16.84 -15.43
N LEU A 417 19.36 17.37 -14.97
CA LEU A 417 18.64 16.79 -13.85
C LEU A 417 17.71 15.71 -14.38
N VAL A 418 17.84 14.50 -13.82
CA VAL A 418 16.93 13.39 -14.08
C VAL A 418 16.18 13.12 -12.79
N ARG A 419 14.87 13.03 -12.89
CA ARG A 419 13.97 12.61 -11.81
C ARG A 419 13.27 11.32 -12.20
N ALA A 420 13.02 10.47 -11.22
CA ALA A 420 12.18 9.30 -11.39
C ALA A 420 11.19 9.24 -10.22
N GLY A 421 9.96 8.83 -10.45
CA GLY A 421 8.95 8.63 -9.41
C GLY A 421 9.26 7.44 -8.49
N GLU A 422 10.23 6.61 -8.89
CA GLU A 422 10.72 5.45 -8.16
C GLU A 422 12.24 5.34 -8.27
N GLU A 423 12.85 4.48 -7.47
CA GLU A 423 14.28 4.22 -7.59
C GLU A 423 14.58 3.41 -8.85
N ALA A 424 15.59 3.84 -9.59
CA ALA A 424 15.99 3.21 -10.84
C ALA A 424 17.51 3.26 -11.04
N THR A 425 18.04 2.22 -11.63
CA THR A 425 19.40 2.29 -12.21
C THR A 425 19.34 2.99 -13.56
N PHE A 426 20.39 3.70 -13.94
CA PHE A 426 20.45 4.34 -15.24
C PHE A 426 21.77 4.14 -15.97
N ARG A 427 21.66 4.12 -17.30
CA ARG A 427 22.77 4.35 -18.23
C ARG A 427 22.43 5.55 -19.09
N ALA A 428 23.30 6.54 -19.11
CA ALA A 428 23.14 7.73 -19.92
C ALA A 428 24.30 7.87 -20.91
N GLY A 429 24.03 8.49 -22.04
CA GLY A 429 25.06 8.73 -23.06
C GLY A 429 24.78 9.94 -23.89
N ILE A 430 25.85 10.53 -24.45
CA ILE A 430 25.80 11.54 -25.50
C ILE A 430 26.12 10.84 -26.81
N PHE A 431 25.27 11.03 -27.81
CA PHE A 431 25.41 10.48 -29.15
C PHE A 431 25.38 11.58 -30.18
N LYS A 432 26.02 11.34 -31.37
CA LYS A 432 25.77 12.19 -32.54
C LYS A 432 24.27 12.16 -32.85
N ALA A 433 23.72 13.33 -33.21
CA ALA A 433 22.30 13.44 -33.57
C ALA A 433 22.00 12.62 -34.84
N GLY A 434 20.82 12.01 -34.87
CA GLY A 434 20.32 11.21 -36.01
C GLY A 434 19.56 9.95 -35.62
N PRO A 435 20.09 9.04 -34.77
CA PRO A 435 19.38 7.79 -34.44
C PRO A 435 18.07 7.98 -33.69
N PRO A 436 17.01 7.19 -34.01
CA PRO A 436 15.75 7.19 -33.28
C PRO A 436 15.91 6.78 -31.81
N LYS A 437 14.95 7.18 -30.96
CA LYS A 437 14.91 6.86 -29.52
C LYS A 437 15.10 5.37 -29.21
N ALA A 438 14.43 4.49 -29.96
CA ALA A 438 14.55 3.04 -29.79
C ALA A 438 15.97 2.50 -30.06
N VAL A 439 16.66 3.06 -31.04
CA VAL A 439 18.06 2.71 -31.36
C VAL A 439 18.98 3.16 -30.23
N LEU A 440 18.79 4.37 -29.71
CA LEU A 440 19.58 4.90 -28.60
C LEU A 440 19.34 4.08 -27.33
N GLY A 441 18.11 3.65 -27.08
CA GLY A 441 17.75 2.75 -25.98
C GLY A 441 18.48 1.39 -26.04
N ARG A 442 18.52 0.76 -27.21
CA ARG A 442 19.28 -0.48 -27.44
C ARG A 442 20.79 -0.27 -27.24
N ARG A 443 21.35 0.82 -27.75
CA ARG A 443 22.76 1.17 -27.57
C ARG A 443 23.14 1.33 -26.09
N LEU A 444 22.27 1.95 -25.30
CA LEU A 444 22.46 2.07 -23.86
C LEU A 444 22.31 0.74 -23.12
N ALA A 445 21.44 -0.14 -23.59
CA ALA A 445 21.25 -1.48 -23.01
C ALA A 445 22.48 -2.38 -23.23
N THR A 446 22.99 -2.42 -24.46
CA THR A 446 24.09 -3.31 -24.87
C THR A 446 25.49 -2.69 -24.68
N GLY A 447 25.56 -1.34 -24.56
CA GLY A 447 26.82 -0.59 -24.57
C GLY A 447 27.50 -0.53 -25.96
N ARG A 448 26.82 -1.00 -27.02
CA ARG A 448 27.35 -1.05 -28.40
C ARG A 448 26.33 -0.49 -29.42
N PRO A 449 26.78 0.34 -30.37
CA PRO A 449 28.05 1.07 -30.38
C PRO A 449 28.14 2.06 -29.22
N LYS A 450 29.33 2.29 -28.71
CA LYS A 450 29.59 3.15 -27.57
C LYS A 450 29.06 4.57 -27.80
N PRO A 451 28.43 5.21 -26.79
CA PRO A 451 28.19 6.65 -26.83
C PRO A 451 29.52 7.43 -26.83
N VAL A 452 29.49 8.65 -27.31
CA VAL A 452 30.66 9.54 -27.27
C VAL A 452 31.10 9.80 -25.84
N LEU A 453 30.13 9.96 -24.94
CA LEU A 453 30.33 10.05 -23.49
C LEU A 453 29.23 9.20 -22.80
N SER A 454 29.57 8.61 -21.68
CA SER A 454 28.61 7.79 -20.90
C SER A 454 28.70 8.09 -19.40
N ALA A 455 27.59 7.86 -18.71
CA ALA A 455 27.49 7.87 -17.26
C ALA A 455 26.51 6.77 -16.82
N THR A 456 26.76 6.20 -15.63
CA THR A 456 25.89 5.20 -15.01
C THR A 456 25.66 5.54 -13.55
N GLY A 457 24.63 4.97 -12.95
CA GLY A 457 24.37 5.14 -11.52
C GLY A 457 22.95 4.82 -11.16
N THR A 458 22.54 5.21 -9.95
CA THR A 458 21.19 5.06 -9.40
C THR A 458 20.55 6.44 -9.27
N ILE A 459 19.25 6.52 -9.60
CA ILE A 459 18.42 7.70 -9.37
C ILE A 459 17.47 7.34 -8.22
N LYS A 460 17.43 8.16 -7.18
CA LYS A 460 16.42 8.12 -6.12
C LYS A 460 15.25 9.03 -6.51
N ALA A 461 14.12 8.88 -5.85
CA ALA A 461 12.90 9.64 -6.13
C ALA A 461 13.09 11.19 -6.16
N LYS A 462 14.07 11.72 -5.43
CA LYS A 462 14.44 13.16 -5.44
C LYS A 462 15.14 13.62 -6.70
N GLY A 463 15.54 12.69 -7.58
CA GLY A 463 16.32 12.98 -8.77
C GLY A 463 17.83 13.01 -8.56
N ARG A 464 18.54 13.09 -9.67
CA ARG A 464 20.01 13.14 -9.71
C ARG A 464 20.50 14.04 -10.84
N VAL A 465 21.55 14.82 -10.57
CA VAL A 465 22.26 15.54 -11.62
C VAL A 465 23.29 14.61 -12.26
N VAL A 466 23.17 14.43 -13.57
CA VAL A 466 24.11 13.62 -14.37
C VAL A 466 25.09 14.58 -15.06
N TYR A 467 26.37 14.33 -14.89
CA TYR A 467 27.47 15.18 -15.43
C TYR A 467 28.22 14.47 -16.53
N PHE A 468 28.56 15.21 -17.59
CA PHE A 468 29.43 14.76 -18.65
C PHE A 468 30.55 15.79 -18.88
N PRO A 469 31.84 15.39 -19.07
CA PRO A 469 32.90 16.29 -19.38
C PRO A 469 32.81 16.81 -20.81
N ILE A 470 32.73 18.13 -21.02
CA ILE A 470 32.54 18.75 -22.35
C ILE A 470 33.77 18.62 -23.23
N ARG A 471 34.98 18.63 -22.64
CA ARG A 471 36.25 18.68 -23.37
C ARG A 471 36.48 17.58 -24.41
N LYS A 472 35.62 16.55 -24.45
CA LYS A 472 35.75 15.42 -25.38
C LYS A 472 34.81 15.48 -26.56
N LEU A 473 33.91 16.49 -26.64
CA LEU A 473 32.99 16.60 -27.77
C LEU A 473 33.61 17.48 -28.88
N LYS A 474 33.77 16.91 -30.05
CA LYS A 474 34.13 17.67 -31.28
C LYS A 474 32.94 18.56 -31.69
N PRO A 475 33.16 19.64 -32.45
CA PRO A 475 32.07 20.43 -32.99
C PRO A 475 31.07 19.56 -33.76
N GLY A 476 29.75 19.79 -33.53
CA GLY A 476 28.72 18.96 -34.16
C GLY A 476 27.37 19.02 -33.48
N LYS A 477 26.42 18.24 -33.98
CA LYS A 477 25.06 18.06 -33.42
C LYS A 477 25.02 16.80 -32.58
N TYR A 478 24.44 16.89 -31.38
CA TYR A 478 24.39 15.82 -30.41
C TYR A 478 22.99 15.69 -29.76
N VAL A 479 22.75 14.53 -29.17
CA VAL A 479 21.56 14.22 -28.37
C VAL A 479 21.97 13.48 -27.11
N TYR A 480 21.34 13.81 -25.98
CA TYR A 480 21.40 12.98 -24.79
C TYR A 480 20.40 11.83 -24.90
N ALA A 481 20.76 10.67 -24.43
CA ALA A 481 19.83 9.61 -24.14
C ALA A 481 20.11 9.03 -22.74
N ILE A 482 19.05 8.65 -22.06
CA ILE A 482 19.13 7.93 -20.80
C ILE A 482 18.18 6.75 -20.85
N ARG A 483 18.65 5.57 -20.44
CA ARG A 483 17.87 4.39 -20.18
C ARG A 483 17.83 4.16 -18.69
N MET A 484 16.63 4.14 -18.12
CA MET A 484 16.38 3.85 -16.72
C MET A 484 15.70 2.48 -16.61
N VAL A 485 16.07 1.74 -15.58
CA VAL A 485 15.49 0.44 -15.24
C VAL A 485 15.06 0.49 -13.80
N SER A 486 13.79 0.18 -13.52
CA SER A 486 13.26 0.12 -12.17
C SER A 486 14.05 -0.88 -11.32
N THR A 487 14.35 -0.50 -10.08
CA THR A 487 14.93 -1.47 -9.11
C THR A 487 13.87 -2.42 -8.55
N MET A 488 12.58 -2.09 -8.72
CA MET A 488 11.45 -2.94 -8.35
C MET A 488 11.21 -4.06 -9.36
N ASN A 489 11.22 -3.70 -10.65
CA ASN A 489 10.98 -4.65 -11.74
C ASN A 489 11.93 -4.34 -12.91
N PRO A 490 12.93 -5.21 -13.18
CA PRO A 490 13.89 -5.00 -14.27
C PRO A 490 13.28 -4.93 -15.68
N GLN A 491 12.05 -5.39 -15.86
CA GLN A 491 11.33 -5.28 -17.13
C GLN A 491 10.73 -3.87 -17.35
N ARG A 492 10.56 -3.08 -16.28
CA ARG A 492 10.10 -1.70 -16.35
C ARG A 492 11.24 -0.78 -16.77
N ILE A 493 11.23 -0.40 -18.03
CA ILE A 493 12.31 0.36 -18.65
C ILE A 493 11.76 1.65 -19.26
N THR A 494 12.43 2.75 -19.02
CA THR A 494 12.16 4.04 -19.68
C THR A 494 13.39 4.52 -20.42
N VAL A 495 13.22 4.95 -21.65
CA VAL A 495 14.25 5.59 -22.45
C VAL A 495 13.83 7.00 -22.81
N LEU A 496 14.71 7.93 -22.54
CA LEU A 496 14.51 9.33 -22.83
C LEU A 496 15.60 9.89 -23.67
N THR A 497 15.23 10.87 -24.51
CA THR A 497 16.15 11.59 -25.37
C THR A 497 15.90 13.09 -25.26
N SER A 498 16.99 13.88 -25.29
CA SER A 498 16.88 15.33 -25.36
C SER A 498 16.51 15.81 -26.74
N LYS A 499 16.16 17.09 -26.87
CA LYS A 499 16.29 17.80 -28.15
C LYS A 499 17.75 17.80 -28.57
N THR A 500 17.99 17.91 -29.88
CA THR A 500 19.33 18.05 -30.44
C THR A 500 19.99 19.36 -29.95
N PHE A 501 21.21 19.28 -29.51
CA PHE A 501 22.03 20.44 -29.16
C PHE A 501 23.30 20.51 -30.01
N ARG A 502 23.89 21.71 -30.15
CA ARG A 502 25.11 21.93 -30.94
C ARG A 502 26.28 22.23 -30.02
N VAL A 503 27.41 21.65 -30.34
CA VAL A 503 28.71 22.00 -29.80
C VAL A 503 29.42 22.80 -30.87
N GLY A 504 29.77 24.05 -30.55
CA GLY A 504 30.52 24.93 -31.45
C GLY A 504 32.02 24.61 -31.49
N ALA A 505 32.74 25.13 -32.46
CA ALA A 505 34.21 25.14 -32.45
C ALA A 505 34.67 25.99 -31.26
N SER A 506 35.69 25.51 -30.55
CA SER A 506 36.38 26.33 -29.54
C SER A 506 37.00 27.50 -30.27
N ARG A 507 36.55 28.74 -30.00
CA ARG A 507 37.40 29.89 -30.37
C ARG A 507 38.69 29.77 -29.55
N ARG A 508 39.79 29.56 -30.23
CA ARG A 508 41.13 29.67 -29.68
C ARG A 508 41.39 31.07 -29.17
#